data_6cf281a3961851d1342b86e05fd323a5
#
_entry.id   6cf281a3961851d1342b86e05fd323a5
#
_cell.length_a   1.000
_cell.length_b   1.000
_cell.length_c   1.000
_cell.angle_alpha   90.00
_cell.angle_beta   90.00
_cell.angle_gamma   90.00
#
_symmetry.space_group_name_H-M   'P 1'
#
loop_
_entity.id
_entity.type
_entity.pdbx_description
1 polymer ?
#
loop_
_entity_poly.entity_id
_entity_poly.type
_entity_poly.pdbx_seq_one_letter_code
_entity_poly.pdbx_strand_id
1 'polypeptide(L)'
;MNPTTRRRFLGSMAAATCASSAVRSWGAEVTRTTYTYKTVGDLPIKLDVHRPAGDETVPLIVWIHGGALINGHREGVSGRVLQMAMEAGYAVASIDYRLAPETQLPDIIEDVEDAFNWLHKNSLEQFGASSDRIAVAGGSAGGYLTLATGYRVRPRPTVLVSFWGYGDLVGSWYSTPSPHLRHHQSTMTEVEARRQVAGPPISDSRQRQGNGGAFYQFCRQTGRWPLEVSGWDPMQQAKKFYPFMPIKNVNRHYPPTMLIHGTNDTDVPYEQSEWMARQFERHGVEFKFASIAGGEHGLGGGDPAAIDRAYLDAMAFIESKMQP
;
A
#
# COMPACT_ATOMS: atom_id res chain seq x y z
N MET A 1 -27.60 27.17 -60.33
CA MET A 1 -28.09 25.90 -59.80
C MET A 1 -26.92 25.09 -59.34
N ASN A 2 -26.70 24.99 -58.07
CA ASN A 2 -25.98 23.90 -57.41
C ASN A 2 -26.14 24.02 -55.91
N PRO A 3 -26.53 22.99 -55.18
CA PRO A 3 -26.84 23.07 -53.76
C PRO A 3 -25.63 22.80 -52.89
N THR A 4 -25.53 23.61 -51.84
CA THR A 4 -24.57 23.58 -50.73
C THR A 4 -24.70 22.31 -49.90
N THR A 5 -23.63 21.55 -49.80
CA THR A 5 -23.54 20.36 -48.92
C THR A 5 -23.04 20.82 -47.52
N ARG A 6 -23.93 20.84 -46.55
CA ARG A 6 -23.57 20.99 -45.13
C ARG A 6 -22.96 19.68 -44.60
N ARG A 7 -21.68 19.69 -44.29
CA ARG A 7 -21.02 18.61 -43.48
C ARG A 7 -21.49 18.76 -42.03
N ARG A 8 -22.22 17.77 -41.53
CA ARG A 8 -22.49 17.55 -40.10
C ARG A 8 -21.24 16.89 -39.51
N PHE A 9 -20.63 17.56 -38.54
CA PHE A 9 -19.69 16.93 -37.61
C PHE A 9 -20.50 16.11 -36.60
N LEU A 10 -20.37 14.79 -36.68
CA LEU A 10 -20.80 13.86 -35.64
C LEU A 10 -19.64 13.74 -34.64
N GLY A 11 -19.78 14.37 -33.50
CA GLY A 11 -18.89 14.13 -32.38
C GLY A 11 -19.20 12.76 -31.77
N SER A 12 -18.28 11.83 -31.90
CA SER A 12 -18.37 10.55 -31.19
C SER A 12 -18.04 10.77 -29.72
N MET A 13 -19.08 10.77 -28.87
CA MET A 13 -18.92 10.56 -27.42
C MET A 13 -18.54 9.09 -27.23
N ALA A 14 -17.30 8.85 -26.83
CA ALA A 14 -16.87 7.55 -26.33
C ALA A 14 -17.53 7.33 -24.96
N ALA A 15 -18.55 6.51 -24.90
CA ALA A 15 -19.10 6.03 -23.64
C ALA A 15 -18.10 5.08 -22.98
N ALA A 16 -17.57 5.48 -21.85
CA ALA A 16 -16.78 4.59 -20.99
C ALA A 16 -17.72 3.51 -20.43
N THR A 17 -17.62 2.29 -20.91
CA THR A 17 -18.33 1.14 -20.36
C THR A 17 -17.67 0.74 -19.04
N CYS A 18 -18.26 1.13 -17.92
CA CYS A 18 -17.93 0.58 -16.61
C CYS A 18 -18.41 -0.86 -16.55
N ALA A 19 -17.50 -1.83 -16.60
CA ALA A 19 -17.84 -3.21 -16.30
C ALA A 19 -17.84 -3.40 -14.77
N SER A 20 -19.04 -3.39 -14.16
CA SER A 20 -19.20 -3.77 -12.76
C SER A 20 -19.36 -5.28 -12.67
N SER A 21 -18.44 -5.97 -11.98
CA SER A 21 -18.59 -7.38 -11.62
C SER A 21 -19.06 -7.47 -10.17
N ALA A 22 -20.26 -8.01 -9.95
CA ALA A 22 -20.78 -8.29 -8.63
C ALA A 22 -20.17 -9.60 -8.09
N VAL A 23 -19.49 -9.53 -6.97
CA VAL A 23 -19.01 -10.70 -6.23
C VAL A 23 -19.99 -10.96 -5.09
N ARG A 24 -20.76 -12.06 -5.20
CA ARG A 24 -21.67 -12.49 -4.12
C ARG A 24 -20.87 -13.26 -3.06
N SER A 25 -20.71 -12.66 -1.89
CA SER A 25 -20.43 -13.41 -0.65
C SER A 25 -20.92 -12.60 0.56
N TRP A 26 -21.57 -13.27 1.51
CA TRP A 26 -21.90 -12.76 2.85
C TRP A 26 -22.99 -11.67 2.95
N GLY A 27 -24.15 -11.90 2.36
CA GLY A 27 -25.40 -11.18 2.71
C GLY A 27 -25.58 -9.77 2.20
N ALA A 28 -24.55 -8.99 1.96
CA ALA A 28 -24.59 -7.68 1.31
C ALA A 28 -23.95 -7.75 -0.08
N GLU A 29 -24.60 -7.16 -1.08
CA GLU A 29 -24.01 -7.02 -2.42
C GLU A 29 -22.85 -6.03 -2.35
N VAL A 30 -21.64 -6.47 -2.73
CA VAL A 30 -20.43 -5.63 -2.77
C VAL A 30 -20.12 -5.30 -4.22
N THR A 31 -20.05 -4.01 -4.53
CA THR A 31 -19.60 -3.56 -5.86
C THR A 31 -18.09 -3.36 -5.85
N ARG A 32 -17.45 -3.65 -7.00
CA ARG A 32 -16.05 -3.30 -7.26
C ARG A 32 -15.98 -2.47 -8.52
N THR A 33 -15.41 -1.26 -8.40
CA THR A 33 -15.21 -0.35 -9.53
C THR A 33 -13.76 0.07 -9.59
N THR A 34 -13.18 0.07 -10.81
CA THR A 34 -11.79 0.48 -11.04
C THR A 34 -11.74 1.91 -11.56
N TYR A 35 -10.88 2.73 -10.97
CA TYR A 35 -10.62 4.11 -11.39
C TYR A 35 -9.14 4.28 -11.75
N THR A 36 -8.85 5.18 -12.70
CA THR A 36 -7.50 5.67 -12.97
C THR A 36 -7.32 6.98 -12.21
N TYR A 37 -6.43 7.02 -11.23
CA TYR A 37 -6.20 8.21 -10.42
C TYR A 37 -5.04 9.08 -10.95
N LYS A 38 -4.14 8.47 -11.73
CA LYS A 38 -2.96 9.13 -12.33
C LYS A 38 -2.61 8.45 -13.65
N THR A 39 -2.03 9.20 -14.58
CA THR A 39 -1.41 8.64 -15.79
C THR A 39 0.00 9.20 -15.92
N VAL A 40 1.00 8.35 -16.10
CA VAL A 40 2.40 8.74 -16.29
C VAL A 40 2.85 8.24 -17.66
N GLY A 41 3.07 9.15 -18.62
CA GLY A 41 3.19 8.77 -20.03
C GLY A 41 1.93 8.03 -20.46
N ASP A 42 2.09 6.81 -20.95
CA ASP A 42 0.98 5.95 -21.37
C ASP A 42 0.53 4.96 -20.27
N LEU A 43 1.13 5.01 -19.07
CA LEU A 43 0.80 4.10 -17.97
C LEU A 43 -0.34 4.68 -17.10
N PRO A 44 -1.57 4.12 -17.13
CA PRO A 44 -2.61 4.46 -16.18
C PRO A 44 -2.34 3.76 -14.84
N ILE A 45 -2.26 4.53 -13.75
CA ILE A 45 -2.14 4.00 -12.39
C ILE A 45 -3.52 3.99 -11.76
N LYS A 46 -3.93 2.84 -11.22
CA LYS A 46 -5.33 2.56 -10.90
C LYS A 46 -5.55 2.31 -9.42
N LEU A 47 -6.81 2.41 -9.02
CA LEU A 47 -7.32 1.92 -7.75
C LEU A 47 -8.64 1.16 -7.96
N ASP A 48 -8.89 0.18 -7.12
CA ASP A 48 -10.17 -0.53 -7.05
C ASP A 48 -10.92 -0.09 -5.80
N VAL A 49 -12.16 0.33 -5.98
CA VAL A 49 -13.05 0.65 -4.87
C VAL A 49 -14.03 -0.49 -4.66
N HIS A 50 -13.97 -1.09 -3.48
CA HIS A 50 -14.97 -2.03 -2.98
C HIS A 50 -15.93 -1.26 -2.08
N ARG A 51 -17.23 -1.35 -2.35
CA ARG A 51 -18.25 -0.61 -1.60
C ARG A 51 -19.43 -1.50 -1.26
N PRO A 52 -19.93 -1.47 -0.01
CA PRO A 52 -21.22 -2.11 0.31
C PRO A 52 -22.34 -1.43 -0.48
N ALA A 53 -23.39 -2.19 -0.80
CA ALA A 53 -24.58 -1.65 -1.49
C ALA A 53 -25.26 -0.56 -0.65
N GLY A 54 -25.87 0.42 -1.31
CA GLY A 54 -26.59 1.54 -0.68
C GLY A 54 -26.13 2.90 -1.21
N ASP A 55 -26.93 3.93 -0.94
CA ASP A 55 -26.70 5.30 -1.42
C ASP A 55 -26.13 6.23 -0.33
N GLU A 56 -25.99 5.74 0.89
CA GLU A 56 -25.48 6.54 2.01
C GLU A 56 -23.99 6.80 1.87
N THR A 57 -23.52 7.96 2.35
CA THR A 57 -22.09 8.25 2.43
C THR A 57 -21.43 7.37 3.49
N VAL A 58 -20.46 6.56 3.06
CA VAL A 58 -19.73 5.63 3.94
C VAL A 58 -18.31 6.13 4.23
N PRO A 59 -17.71 5.76 5.37
CA PRO A 59 -16.30 6.06 5.64
C PRO A 59 -15.38 5.24 4.72
N LEU A 60 -14.14 5.71 4.53
CA LEU A 60 -13.19 5.15 3.58
C LEU A 60 -11.95 4.56 4.28
N ILE A 61 -11.61 3.34 3.91
CA ILE A 61 -10.31 2.73 4.21
C ILE A 61 -9.51 2.69 2.91
N VAL A 62 -8.28 3.21 2.91
CA VAL A 62 -7.33 3.03 1.81
C VAL A 62 -6.43 1.85 2.15
N TRP A 63 -6.41 0.84 1.28
CA TRP A 63 -5.49 -0.29 1.37
C TRP A 63 -4.30 -0.09 0.44
N ILE A 64 -3.09 -0.26 0.99
CA ILE A 64 -1.84 -0.20 0.22
C ILE A 64 -1.19 -1.59 0.25
N HIS A 65 -0.97 -2.18 -0.93
CA HIS A 65 -0.40 -3.51 -1.05
C HIS A 65 1.09 -3.56 -0.67
N GLY A 66 1.55 -4.74 -0.25
CA GLY A 66 2.95 -5.04 0.02
C GLY A 66 3.75 -5.41 -1.25
N GLY A 67 4.87 -6.10 -1.05
CA GLY A 67 5.73 -6.59 -2.12
C GLY A 67 7.05 -5.84 -2.27
N ALA A 68 7.58 -5.31 -1.18
CA ALA A 68 8.90 -4.67 -1.10
C ALA A 68 9.12 -3.50 -2.09
N LEU A 69 8.04 -2.82 -2.50
CA LEU A 69 8.00 -1.80 -3.57
C LEU A 69 8.35 -2.36 -4.96
N ILE A 70 8.56 -3.66 -5.09
CA ILE A 70 8.96 -4.37 -6.32
C ILE A 70 7.78 -5.15 -6.89
N ASN A 71 6.98 -5.76 -6.03
CA ASN A 71 5.88 -6.65 -6.38
C ASN A 71 4.54 -6.12 -5.89
N GLY A 72 3.47 -6.81 -6.27
CA GLY A 72 2.13 -6.52 -5.79
C GLY A 72 1.26 -5.78 -6.81
N HIS A 73 0.03 -5.61 -6.44
CA HIS A 73 -0.99 -4.93 -7.23
C HIS A 73 -2.23 -4.68 -6.35
N ARG A 74 -3.12 -3.77 -6.75
CA ARG A 74 -4.35 -3.37 -6.02
C ARG A 74 -5.31 -4.52 -5.73
N GLU A 75 -5.37 -5.55 -6.58
CA GLU A 75 -6.24 -6.71 -6.34
C GLU A 75 -5.71 -7.64 -5.22
N GLY A 76 -4.49 -7.40 -4.72
CA GLY A 76 -3.91 -8.06 -3.55
C GLY A 76 -4.38 -7.47 -2.21
N VAL A 77 -5.54 -6.84 -2.16
CA VAL A 77 -6.15 -6.38 -0.91
C VAL A 77 -6.34 -7.56 0.06
N SER A 78 -6.04 -7.35 1.36
CA SER A 78 -6.27 -8.38 2.38
C SER A 78 -7.74 -8.77 2.42
N GLY A 79 -8.05 -10.03 2.08
CA GLY A 79 -9.43 -10.55 2.11
C GLY A 79 -10.08 -10.39 3.48
N ARG A 80 -9.30 -10.55 4.57
CA ARG A 80 -9.78 -10.36 5.94
C ARG A 80 -10.13 -8.90 6.22
N VAL A 81 -9.23 -7.96 5.87
CA VAL A 81 -9.51 -6.53 6.05
C VAL A 81 -10.69 -6.09 5.19
N LEU A 82 -10.77 -6.57 3.96
CA LEU A 82 -11.89 -6.27 3.06
C LEU A 82 -13.22 -6.77 3.63
N GLN A 83 -13.26 -8.03 4.08
CA GLN A 83 -14.46 -8.59 4.68
C GLN A 83 -14.94 -7.77 5.88
N MET A 84 -14.04 -7.52 6.85
CA MET A 84 -14.36 -6.77 8.08
C MET A 84 -14.81 -5.33 7.77
N ALA A 85 -14.16 -4.67 6.79
CA ALA A 85 -14.55 -3.35 6.35
C ALA A 85 -15.97 -3.33 5.74
N MET A 86 -16.29 -4.32 4.89
CA MET A 86 -17.63 -4.42 4.29
C MET A 86 -18.70 -4.70 5.35
N GLU A 87 -18.42 -5.57 6.34
CA GLU A 87 -19.33 -5.87 7.46
C GLU A 87 -19.55 -4.63 8.33
N ALA A 88 -18.54 -3.78 8.49
CA ALA A 88 -18.62 -2.53 9.25
C ALA A 88 -19.18 -1.34 8.43
N GLY A 89 -19.55 -1.54 7.17
CA GLY A 89 -20.14 -0.51 6.31
C GLY A 89 -19.12 0.49 5.73
N TYR A 90 -17.85 0.13 5.63
CA TYR A 90 -16.79 0.97 5.05
C TYR A 90 -16.60 0.66 3.56
N ALA A 91 -16.30 1.69 2.76
CA ALA A 91 -15.68 1.48 1.45
C ALA A 91 -14.18 1.20 1.62
N VAL A 92 -13.61 0.39 0.70
CA VAL A 92 -12.17 0.13 0.63
C VAL A 92 -11.64 0.52 -0.73
N ALA A 93 -10.73 1.50 -0.78
CA ALA A 93 -9.97 1.84 -1.97
C ALA A 93 -8.59 1.16 -1.91
N SER A 94 -8.38 0.13 -2.73
CA SER A 94 -7.08 -0.53 -2.86
C SER A 94 -6.32 0.10 -4.02
N ILE A 95 -5.13 0.67 -3.75
CA ILE A 95 -4.37 1.45 -4.72
C ILE A 95 -3.21 0.66 -5.31
N ASP A 96 -2.95 0.84 -6.61
CA ASP A 96 -1.66 0.58 -7.24
C ASP A 96 -0.72 1.77 -7.01
N TYR A 97 0.56 1.54 -7.14
CA TYR A 97 1.62 2.53 -7.28
C TYR A 97 2.70 1.94 -8.20
N ARG A 98 3.50 2.78 -8.87
CA ARG A 98 4.58 2.28 -9.73
C ARG A 98 5.61 1.49 -8.94
N LEU A 99 6.22 0.49 -9.57
CA LEU A 99 7.08 -0.49 -8.93
C LEU A 99 8.56 -0.28 -9.28
N ALA A 100 9.42 -0.56 -8.30
CA ALA A 100 10.86 -0.58 -8.48
C ALA A 100 11.31 -1.89 -9.18
N PRO A 101 12.46 -1.88 -9.85
CA PRO A 101 13.42 -0.78 -10.00
C PRO A 101 13.13 0.17 -11.17
N GLU A 102 12.12 -0.10 -12.01
CA GLU A 102 11.76 0.73 -13.16
C GLU A 102 11.30 2.12 -12.74
N THR A 103 10.77 2.22 -11.51
CA THR A 103 10.41 3.50 -10.88
C THR A 103 11.14 3.60 -9.54
N GLN A 104 11.66 4.77 -9.24
CA GLN A 104 12.45 5.02 -8.03
C GLN A 104 11.57 5.47 -6.86
N LEU A 105 12.07 5.31 -5.63
CA LEU A 105 11.40 5.61 -4.37
C LEU A 105 10.66 6.98 -4.33
N PRO A 106 11.23 8.09 -4.79
CA PRO A 106 10.52 9.38 -4.78
C PRO A 106 9.21 9.34 -5.58
N ASP A 107 9.26 8.76 -6.78
CA ASP A 107 8.09 8.68 -7.67
C ASP A 107 7.05 7.69 -7.15
N ILE A 108 7.48 6.60 -6.48
CA ILE A 108 6.58 5.65 -5.80
C ILE A 108 5.80 6.35 -4.68
N ILE A 109 6.47 7.17 -3.89
CA ILE A 109 5.83 7.96 -2.84
C ILE A 109 4.90 9.02 -3.43
N GLU A 110 5.30 9.67 -4.52
CA GLU A 110 4.45 10.64 -5.24
C GLU A 110 3.17 9.98 -5.74
N ASP A 111 3.23 8.74 -6.25
CA ASP A 111 2.03 8.03 -6.69
C ASP A 111 1.04 7.80 -5.54
N VAL A 112 1.55 7.49 -4.33
CA VAL A 112 0.71 7.37 -3.14
C VAL A 112 0.09 8.73 -2.77
N GLU A 113 0.88 9.81 -2.78
CA GLU A 113 0.38 11.17 -2.53
C GLU A 113 -0.72 11.56 -3.54
N ASP A 114 -0.52 11.25 -4.82
CA ASP A 114 -1.49 11.53 -5.89
C ASP A 114 -2.77 10.71 -5.75
N ALA A 115 -2.67 9.45 -5.30
CA ALA A 115 -3.85 8.64 -4.99
C ALA A 115 -4.71 9.31 -3.90
N PHE A 116 -4.08 9.84 -2.84
CA PHE A 116 -4.80 10.56 -1.79
C PHE A 116 -5.39 11.89 -2.29
N ASN A 117 -4.63 12.65 -3.10
CA ASN A 117 -5.13 13.88 -3.72
C ASN A 117 -6.39 13.58 -4.59
N TRP A 118 -6.36 12.49 -5.33
CA TRP A 118 -7.50 12.04 -6.14
C TRP A 118 -8.68 11.61 -5.26
N LEU A 119 -8.43 10.83 -4.21
CA LEU A 119 -9.48 10.37 -3.29
C LEU A 119 -10.15 11.54 -2.56
N HIS A 120 -9.38 12.49 -2.03
CA HIS A 120 -9.94 13.68 -1.39
C HIS A 120 -10.84 14.49 -2.31
N LYS A 121 -10.53 14.53 -3.59
CA LYS A 121 -11.30 15.29 -4.59
C LYS A 121 -12.53 14.54 -5.11
N ASN A 122 -12.44 13.21 -5.23
CA ASN A 122 -13.38 12.46 -6.05
C ASN A 122 -14.20 11.42 -5.28
N SER A 123 -13.79 10.98 -4.07
CA SER A 123 -14.43 9.84 -3.39
C SER A 123 -15.91 10.03 -3.12
N LEU A 124 -16.33 11.22 -2.71
CA LEU A 124 -17.72 11.50 -2.41
C LEU A 124 -18.59 11.46 -3.67
N GLU A 125 -18.15 12.12 -4.74
CA GLU A 125 -18.91 12.21 -5.98
C GLU A 125 -18.91 10.89 -6.77
N GLN A 126 -17.76 10.21 -6.84
CA GLN A 126 -17.60 9.03 -7.69
C GLN A 126 -18.18 7.76 -7.09
N PHE A 127 -18.13 7.62 -5.76
CA PHE A 127 -18.56 6.37 -5.11
C PHE A 127 -19.14 6.55 -3.70
N GLY A 128 -19.57 7.76 -3.33
CA GLY A 128 -20.28 8.02 -2.07
C GLY A 128 -19.47 7.71 -0.81
N ALA A 129 -18.13 7.87 -0.83
CA ALA A 129 -17.32 7.71 0.36
C ALA A 129 -16.78 9.04 0.88
N SER A 130 -16.69 9.18 2.21
CA SER A 130 -16.21 10.40 2.86
C SER A 130 -14.76 10.68 2.47
N SER A 131 -14.49 11.92 2.03
CA SER A 131 -13.15 12.43 1.77
C SER A 131 -12.45 12.98 3.01
N ASP A 132 -13.19 13.26 4.08
CA ASP A 132 -12.67 13.96 5.26
C ASP A 132 -12.15 12.98 6.33
N ARG A 133 -12.66 11.75 6.32
CA ARG A 133 -12.29 10.70 7.26
C ARG A 133 -11.78 9.48 6.49
N ILE A 134 -10.47 9.40 6.36
CA ILE A 134 -9.78 8.31 5.67
C ILE A 134 -8.92 7.56 6.67
N ALA A 135 -9.18 6.26 6.82
CA ALA A 135 -8.26 5.33 7.46
C ALA A 135 -7.31 4.76 6.41
N VAL A 136 -6.06 4.45 6.79
CA VAL A 136 -5.10 3.80 5.90
C VAL A 136 -4.58 2.53 6.53
N ALA A 137 -4.55 1.46 5.74
CA ALA A 137 -4.02 0.18 6.17
C ALA A 137 -3.16 -0.46 5.06
N GLY A 138 -2.17 -1.24 5.46
CA GLY A 138 -1.32 -1.95 4.50
C GLY A 138 -0.38 -2.93 5.19
N GLY A 139 0.13 -3.91 4.43
CA GLY A 139 1.05 -4.93 4.96
C GLY A 139 2.43 -4.85 4.32
N SER A 140 3.51 -5.14 5.09
CA SER A 140 4.89 -5.14 4.58
C SER A 140 5.27 -3.78 3.98
N ALA A 141 5.69 -3.72 2.73
CA ALA A 141 5.91 -2.45 2.03
C ALA A 141 4.67 -1.53 2.04
N GLY A 142 3.46 -2.11 1.98
CA GLY A 142 2.22 -1.36 2.17
C GLY A 142 2.07 -0.81 3.58
N GLY A 143 2.57 -1.53 4.59
CA GLY A 143 2.67 -1.03 5.97
C GLY A 143 3.65 0.13 6.11
N TYR A 144 4.78 0.06 5.42
CA TYR A 144 5.72 1.19 5.29
C TYR A 144 5.04 2.40 4.63
N LEU A 145 4.40 2.20 3.48
CA LEU A 145 3.70 3.27 2.76
C LEU A 145 2.55 3.85 3.60
N THR A 146 1.81 3.00 4.34
CA THR A 146 0.81 3.45 5.32
C THR A 146 1.43 4.40 6.34
N LEU A 147 2.56 4.03 6.94
CA LEU A 147 3.30 4.89 7.86
C LEU A 147 3.78 6.19 7.18
N ALA A 148 4.20 6.12 5.92
CA ALA A 148 4.63 7.31 5.17
C ALA A 148 3.48 8.31 4.95
N THR A 149 2.24 7.86 4.76
CA THR A 149 1.08 8.76 4.62
C THR A 149 0.88 9.67 5.84
N GLY A 150 1.25 9.21 7.03
CA GLY A 150 1.10 9.98 8.26
C GLY A 150 1.83 11.33 8.28
N TYR A 151 2.84 11.50 7.43
CA TYR A 151 3.55 12.78 7.32
C TYR A 151 3.62 13.35 5.90
N ARG A 152 3.39 12.52 4.86
CA ARG A 152 3.48 12.91 3.44
C ARG A 152 2.16 13.48 2.90
N VAL A 153 1.03 12.92 3.31
CA VAL A 153 -0.30 13.25 2.77
C VAL A 153 -0.94 14.45 3.47
N ARG A 154 -1.69 15.26 2.73
CA ARG A 154 -2.50 16.37 3.25
C ARG A 154 -3.86 16.44 2.52
N PRO A 155 -4.98 16.53 3.27
CA PRO A 155 -5.14 16.36 4.72
C PRO A 155 -4.56 15.03 5.19
N ARG A 156 -4.11 14.98 6.45
CA ARG A 156 -3.59 13.71 7.01
C ARG A 156 -4.71 12.69 7.17
N PRO A 157 -4.40 11.40 7.00
CA PRO A 157 -5.34 10.33 7.38
C PRO A 157 -5.77 10.45 8.83
N THR A 158 -7.00 10.03 9.12
CA THR A 158 -7.56 10.04 10.47
C THR A 158 -6.89 9.01 11.38
N VAL A 159 -6.53 7.83 10.83
CA VAL A 159 -5.93 6.72 11.55
C VAL A 159 -5.12 5.83 10.61
N LEU A 160 -4.06 5.21 11.13
CA LEU A 160 -3.19 4.30 10.38
C LEU A 160 -3.19 2.91 11.03
N VAL A 161 -3.14 1.85 10.21
CA VAL A 161 -2.90 0.47 10.65
C VAL A 161 -1.79 -0.15 9.81
N SER A 162 -0.62 -0.35 10.40
CA SER A 162 0.53 -0.94 9.73
C SER A 162 0.70 -2.39 10.15
N PHE A 163 0.46 -3.32 9.23
CA PHE A 163 0.69 -4.74 9.40
C PHE A 163 2.11 -5.07 8.98
N TRP A 164 2.94 -5.59 9.88
CA TRP A 164 4.35 -5.96 9.68
C TRP A 164 5.10 -4.99 8.73
N GLY A 165 4.87 -3.70 8.92
CA GLY A 165 5.53 -2.64 8.17
C GLY A 165 6.86 -2.24 8.80
N TYR A 166 7.54 -1.29 8.17
CA TYR A 166 8.84 -0.80 8.59
C TYR A 166 8.96 0.72 8.51
N GLY A 167 9.83 1.28 9.34
CA GLY A 167 10.07 2.72 9.38
C GLY A 167 11.43 3.14 8.86
N ASP A 168 12.37 2.20 8.73
CA ASP A 168 13.74 2.41 8.30
C ASP A 168 14.02 1.73 6.95
N LEU A 169 14.69 2.44 6.05
CA LEU A 169 14.98 1.98 4.70
C LEU A 169 16.47 1.65 4.47
N VAL A 170 17.34 2.00 5.41
CA VAL A 170 18.81 1.91 5.23
C VAL A 170 19.50 1.03 6.27
N GLY A 171 18.76 0.47 7.22
CA GLY A 171 19.32 -0.44 8.22
C GLY A 171 19.94 -1.69 7.60
N SER A 172 20.81 -2.36 8.37
CA SER A 172 21.52 -3.56 7.93
C SER A 172 20.60 -4.65 7.39
N TRP A 173 19.37 -4.73 7.90
CA TRP A 173 18.38 -5.71 7.47
C TRP A 173 18.01 -5.63 5.98
N TYR A 174 18.19 -4.47 5.32
CA TYR A 174 17.98 -4.25 3.88
C TYR A 174 19.27 -3.93 3.12
N SER A 175 20.28 -3.37 3.81
CA SER A 175 21.54 -2.93 3.19
C SER A 175 22.70 -3.92 3.31
N THR A 176 22.47 -5.10 3.92
CA THR A 176 23.40 -6.22 3.93
C THR A 176 22.71 -7.51 3.51
N PRO A 177 23.44 -8.55 3.06
CA PRO A 177 22.87 -9.86 2.76
C PRO A 177 22.03 -10.39 3.93
N SER A 178 20.79 -10.81 3.63
CA SER A 178 19.91 -11.37 4.63
C SER A 178 20.49 -12.66 5.22
N PRO A 179 20.47 -12.85 6.55
CA PRO A 179 20.93 -14.11 7.17
C PRO A 179 19.87 -15.23 7.10
N HIS A 180 18.65 -14.94 6.66
CA HIS A 180 17.51 -15.84 6.79
C HIS A 180 17.37 -16.79 5.60
N LEU A 181 17.18 -18.09 5.87
CA LEU A 181 17.08 -19.15 4.87
C LEU A 181 15.96 -18.92 3.85
N ARG A 182 14.86 -18.24 4.24
CA ARG A 182 13.77 -17.92 3.30
C ARG A 182 14.27 -17.15 2.05
N HIS A 183 15.33 -16.36 2.18
CA HIS A 183 15.90 -15.60 1.08
C HIS A 183 16.99 -16.38 0.31
N HIS A 184 17.37 -17.58 0.79
CA HIS A 184 18.47 -18.40 0.23
C HIS A 184 18.01 -19.79 -0.22
N GLN A 185 16.72 -20.02 -0.42
CA GLN A 185 16.19 -21.29 -0.92
C GLN A 185 16.70 -21.62 -2.33
N SER A 186 17.02 -20.61 -3.12
CA SER A 186 17.70 -20.73 -4.41
C SER A 186 18.65 -19.54 -4.57
N THR A 187 19.82 -19.77 -5.19
CA THR A 187 20.73 -18.68 -5.54
C THR A 187 20.23 -17.95 -6.76
N MET A 188 20.05 -16.63 -6.67
CA MET A 188 19.66 -15.79 -7.78
C MET A 188 20.89 -15.12 -8.39
N THR A 189 21.13 -15.34 -9.68
CA THR A 189 22.11 -14.54 -10.42
C THR A 189 21.51 -13.16 -10.76
N GLU A 190 22.38 -12.15 -10.83
CA GLU A 190 21.93 -10.81 -11.21
C GLU A 190 21.24 -10.79 -12.59
N VAL A 191 21.74 -11.59 -13.54
CA VAL A 191 21.18 -11.69 -14.89
C VAL A 191 19.76 -12.25 -14.87
N GLU A 192 19.51 -13.32 -14.12
CA GLU A 192 18.18 -13.93 -14.00
C GLU A 192 17.20 -12.99 -13.29
N ALA A 193 17.66 -12.37 -12.21
CA ALA A 193 16.87 -11.43 -11.43
C ALA A 193 16.43 -10.23 -12.27
N ARG A 194 17.37 -9.61 -13.00
CA ARG A 194 17.10 -8.42 -13.82
C ARG A 194 16.19 -8.68 -15.03
N ARG A 195 16.13 -9.93 -15.53
CA ARG A 195 15.16 -10.28 -16.60
C ARG A 195 13.71 -10.04 -16.19
N GLN A 196 13.40 -10.19 -14.89
CA GLN A 196 12.02 -9.99 -14.41
C GLN A 196 11.61 -8.51 -14.32
N VAL A 197 12.58 -7.61 -14.36
CA VAL A 197 12.37 -6.17 -14.16
C VAL A 197 12.95 -5.32 -15.29
N ALA A 198 13.30 -5.96 -16.43
CA ALA A 198 13.83 -5.31 -17.62
C ALA A 198 12.70 -4.85 -18.54
N GLY A 199 11.92 -3.87 -18.14
CA GLY A 199 10.77 -3.37 -18.90
C GLY A 199 10.51 -1.90 -18.66
N PRO A 200 9.46 -1.37 -19.27
CA PRO A 200 8.97 -0.02 -18.94
C PRO A 200 8.40 0.02 -17.52
N PRO A 201 8.20 1.21 -16.94
CA PRO A 201 7.49 1.37 -15.67
C PRO A 201 6.13 0.68 -15.67
N ILE A 202 5.80 0.02 -14.57
CA ILE A 202 4.53 -0.68 -14.34
C ILE A 202 4.00 -0.36 -12.94
N SER A 203 2.70 -0.59 -12.72
CA SER A 203 2.05 -0.49 -11.40
C SER A 203 1.39 -1.80 -10.94
N ASP A 204 1.52 -2.85 -11.72
CA ASP A 204 1.02 -4.19 -11.45
C ASP A 204 2.09 -5.22 -11.83
N SER A 205 2.63 -5.92 -10.84
CA SER A 205 3.74 -6.86 -11.05
C SER A 205 3.39 -8.05 -11.95
N ARG A 206 2.10 -8.34 -12.18
CA ARG A 206 1.64 -9.38 -13.11
C ARG A 206 1.95 -9.03 -14.57
N GLN A 207 2.25 -7.77 -14.85
CA GLN A 207 2.68 -7.32 -16.19
C GLN A 207 4.12 -7.71 -16.52
N ARG A 208 4.90 -8.12 -15.50
CA ARG A 208 6.27 -8.62 -15.68
C ARG A 208 6.30 -10.11 -16.00
N GLN A 209 7.35 -10.53 -16.68
CA GLN A 209 7.69 -11.94 -16.81
C GLN A 209 8.29 -12.46 -15.49
N GLY A 210 7.49 -13.18 -14.68
CA GLY A 210 7.92 -13.73 -13.38
C GLY A 210 7.70 -12.80 -12.19
N ASN A 211 6.87 -11.79 -12.29
CA ASN A 211 6.38 -10.87 -11.25
C ASN A 211 7.42 -10.05 -10.44
N GLY A 212 8.71 -10.24 -10.62
CA GLY A 212 9.77 -9.54 -9.86
C GLY A 212 10.23 -10.26 -8.59
N GLY A 213 9.71 -11.46 -8.29
CA GLY A 213 10.09 -12.21 -7.08
C GLY A 213 11.55 -12.61 -7.04
N ALA A 214 12.14 -13.04 -8.18
CA ALA A 214 13.56 -13.34 -8.25
C ALA A 214 14.43 -12.10 -8.05
N PHE A 215 13.98 -10.94 -8.53
CA PHE A 215 14.68 -9.69 -8.30
C PHE A 215 14.67 -9.29 -6.82
N TYR A 216 13.54 -9.46 -6.13
CA TYR A 216 13.49 -9.26 -4.68
C TYR A 216 14.45 -10.20 -3.93
N GLN A 217 14.46 -11.51 -4.28
CA GLN A 217 15.39 -12.47 -3.69
C GLN A 217 16.86 -12.05 -3.91
N PHE A 218 17.23 -11.64 -5.11
CA PHE A 218 18.55 -11.11 -5.41
C PHE A 218 18.89 -9.91 -4.52
N CYS A 219 17.98 -8.95 -4.38
CA CYS A 219 18.16 -7.79 -3.50
C CYS A 219 18.43 -8.19 -2.04
N ARG A 220 17.69 -9.20 -1.54
CA ARG A 220 17.86 -9.72 -0.17
C ARG A 220 19.16 -10.50 0.01
N GLN A 221 19.56 -11.30 -0.98
CA GLN A 221 20.79 -12.07 -0.97
C GLN A 221 22.05 -11.20 -1.02
N THR A 222 21.94 -10.01 -1.60
CA THR A 222 23.08 -9.10 -1.83
C THR A 222 23.05 -7.83 -0.98
N GLY A 223 21.97 -7.58 -0.23
CA GLY A 223 21.81 -6.36 0.55
C GLY A 223 21.62 -5.10 -0.31
N ARG A 224 21.15 -5.27 -1.55
CA ARG A 224 21.05 -4.17 -2.53
C ARG A 224 19.69 -3.51 -2.61
N TRP A 225 18.72 -3.94 -1.81
CA TRP A 225 17.36 -3.41 -1.89
C TRP A 225 17.30 -1.86 -1.84
N PRO A 226 18.00 -1.15 -0.93
CA PRO A 226 17.90 0.31 -0.89
C PRO A 226 18.42 0.97 -2.17
N LEU A 227 19.54 0.46 -2.71
CA LEU A 227 20.11 0.94 -3.97
C LEU A 227 19.16 0.73 -5.15
N GLU A 228 18.60 -0.48 -5.27
CA GLU A 228 17.76 -0.85 -6.41
C GLU A 228 16.41 -0.13 -6.41
N VAL A 229 15.86 0.19 -5.22
CA VAL A 229 14.57 0.91 -5.13
C VAL A 229 14.71 2.42 -5.25
N SER A 230 15.90 2.98 -5.00
CA SER A 230 16.08 4.43 -4.92
C SER A 230 17.14 5.01 -5.84
N GLY A 231 18.03 4.16 -6.38
CA GLY A 231 19.24 4.61 -7.08
C GLY A 231 20.30 5.22 -6.15
N TRP A 232 20.12 5.15 -4.82
CA TRP A 232 21.04 5.76 -3.84
C TRP A 232 21.79 4.69 -3.04
N ASP A 233 23.08 4.87 -2.89
CA ASP A 233 23.90 4.05 -1.99
C ASP A 233 23.56 4.37 -0.52
N PRO A 234 23.01 3.40 0.26
CA PRO A 234 22.60 3.63 1.63
C PRO A 234 23.76 3.99 2.56
N MET A 235 24.99 3.57 2.25
CA MET A 235 26.17 3.86 3.06
C MET A 235 26.70 5.27 2.82
N GLN A 236 26.68 5.75 1.56
CA GLN A 236 27.24 7.04 1.18
C GLN A 236 26.18 8.16 1.16
N GLN A 237 24.92 7.79 0.91
CA GLN A 237 23.84 8.71 0.63
C GLN A 237 22.63 8.54 1.58
N ALA A 238 22.85 7.99 2.78
CA ALA A 238 21.78 7.70 3.77
C ALA A 238 20.82 8.88 3.99
N LYS A 239 21.32 10.12 3.96
CA LYS A 239 20.49 11.31 4.19
C LYS A 239 19.42 11.53 3.11
N LYS A 240 19.63 11.03 1.88
CA LYS A 240 18.62 11.11 0.82
C LYS A 240 17.36 10.29 1.13
N PHE A 241 17.49 9.22 1.93
CA PHE A 241 16.36 8.40 2.37
C PHE A 241 15.54 9.06 3.49
N TYR A 242 16.12 9.98 4.28
CA TYR A 242 15.45 10.55 5.47
C TYR A 242 14.05 11.12 5.20
N PRO A 243 13.81 11.86 4.09
CA PRO A 243 12.46 12.34 3.77
C PRO A 243 11.42 11.23 3.53
N PHE A 244 11.88 9.99 3.29
CA PHE A 244 11.07 8.83 2.97
C PHE A 244 10.99 7.81 4.11
N MET A 245 11.65 8.07 5.24
CA MET A 245 11.72 7.16 6.38
C MET A 245 10.72 7.57 7.47
N PRO A 246 9.63 6.82 7.71
CA PRO A 246 8.68 7.13 8.79
C PRO A 246 9.36 7.37 10.13
N ILE A 247 10.33 6.55 10.49
CA ILE A 247 11.07 6.67 11.78
C ILE A 247 11.74 8.03 11.99
N LYS A 248 12.03 8.77 10.91
CA LYS A 248 12.67 10.10 10.95
C LYS A 248 11.66 11.25 10.92
N ASN A 249 10.37 10.96 10.63
CA ASN A 249 9.38 11.98 10.31
C ASN A 249 8.16 11.98 11.24
N VAL A 250 8.18 11.15 12.29
CA VAL A 250 7.16 11.21 13.35
C VAL A 250 7.23 12.57 14.05
N ASN A 251 6.07 13.17 14.26
CA ASN A 251 5.93 14.43 15.01
C ASN A 251 4.57 14.44 15.74
N ARG A 252 4.32 15.41 16.63
CA ARG A 252 3.11 15.52 17.46
C ARG A 252 1.78 15.54 16.67
N HIS A 253 1.82 15.77 15.37
CA HIS A 253 0.64 15.82 14.50
C HIS A 253 0.47 14.54 13.67
N TYR A 254 1.27 13.51 13.96
CA TYR A 254 1.16 12.22 13.29
C TYR A 254 -0.17 11.54 13.69
N PRO A 255 -0.88 10.88 12.76
CA PRO A 255 -2.15 10.26 13.07
C PRO A 255 -2.04 9.16 14.14
N PRO A 256 -3.10 8.90 14.92
CA PRO A 256 -3.20 7.70 15.74
C PRO A 256 -2.86 6.47 14.90
N THR A 257 -1.99 5.58 15.41
CA THR A 257 -1.43 4.47 14.62
C THR A 257 -1.51 3.16 15.37
N MET A 258 -1.97 2.08 14.72
CA MET A 258 -1.83 0.72 15.23
C MET A 258 -0.76 -0.03 14.45
N LEU A 259 0.15 -0.68 15.17
CA LEU A 259 1.19 -1.57 14.64
C LEU A 259 0.80 -3.02 14.97
N ILE A 260 0.95 -3.94 14.01
CA ILE A 260 0.72 -5.38 14.18
C ILE A 260 1.91 -6.10 13.57
N HIS A 261 2.63 -6.92 14.36
CA HIS A 261 3.86 -7.56 13.89
C HIS A 261 4.09 -8.92 14.55
N GLY A 262 4.58 -9.88 13.78
CA GLY A 262 5.00 -11.19 14.29
C GLY A 262 6.40 -11.13 14.88
N THR A 263 6.61 -11.75 16.05
CA THR A 263 7.93 -11.69 16.74
C THR A 263 9.03 -12.50 16.08
N ASN A 264 8.69 -13.40 15.16
CA ASN A 264 9.63 -14.25 14.41
C ASN A 264 9.72 -13.85 12.94
N ASP A 265 9.31 -12.62 12.59
CA ASP A 265 9.35 -12.17 11.21
C ASP A 265 10.79 -12.13 10.68
N THR A 266 11.07 -12.99 9.71
CA THR A 266 12.39 -13.15 9.07
C THR A 266 12.53 -12.37 7.78
N ASP A 267 11.49 -11.64 7.37
CA ASP A 267 11.53 -10.72 6.22
C ASP A 267 11.68 -9.26 6.64
N VAL A 268 10.78 -8.79 7.49
CA VAL A 268 10.84 -7.46 8.12
C VAL A 268 11.08 -7.66 9.62
N PRO A 269 12.25 -7.26 10.16
CA PRO A 269 12.52 -7.45 11.57
C PRO A 269 11.47 -6.81 12.46
N TYR A 270 11.02 -7.55 13.49
CA TYR A 270 10.05 -7.10 14.48
C TYR A 270 10.41 -5.74 15.11
N GLU A 271 11.72 -5.49 15.28
CA GLU A 271 12.27 -4.26 15.80
C GLU A 271 11.86 -3.01 14.99
N GLN A 272 11.48 -3.18 13.73
CA GLN A 272 10.98 -2.07 12.92
C GLN A 272 9.72 -1.45 13.55
N SER A 273 8.80 -2.29 14.01
CA SER A 273 7.61 -1.82 14.73
C SER A 273 7.94 -1.31 16.14
N GLU A 274 8.87 -1.94 16.87
CA GLU A 274 9.31 -1.42 18.16
C GLU A 274 9.93 -0.03 18.04
N TRP A 275 10.77 0.19 17.02
CA TRP A 275 11.37 1.50 16.80
C TRP A 275 10.33 2.56 16.45
N MET A 276 9.32 2.22 15.66
CA MET A 276 8.21 3.12 15.38
C MET A 276 7.42 3.44 16.66
N ALA A 277 7.09 2.44 17.47
CA ALA A 277 6.40 2.63 18.75
C ALA A 277 7.15 3.61 19.68
N ARG A 278 8.48 3.45 19.78
CA ARG A 278 9.33 4.38 20.55
C ARG A 278 9.30 5.82 19.99
N GLN A 279 9.18 5.99 18.66
CA GLN A 279 9.02 7.32 18.08
C GLN A 279 7.64 7.91 18.41
N PHE A 280 6.58 7.10 18.34
CA PHE A 280 5.25 7.54 18.72
C PHE A 280 5.21 7.98 20.20
N GLU A 281 5.74 7.18 21.10
CA GLU A 281 5.86 7.54 22.50
C GLU A 281 6.62 8.85 22.72
N ARG A 282 7.81 8.99 22.09
CA ARG A 282 8.65 10.20 22.20
C ARG A 282 7.91 11.47 21.76
N HIS A 283 7.05 11.37 20.76
CA HIS A 283 6.35 12.51 20.18
C HIS A 283 4.92 12.68 20.66
N GLY A 284 4.47 11.86 21.64
CA GLY A 284 3.12 11.93 22.21
C GLY A 284 2.03 11.56 21.21
N VAL A 285 2.34 10.69 20.23
CA VAL A 285 1.37 10.16 19.27
C VAL A 285 0.62 9.00 19.90
N GLU A 286 -0.69 9.00 19.79
CA GLU A 286 -1.50 7.86 20.24
C GLU A 286 -1.20 6.63 19.37
N PHE A 287 -0.89 5.50 20.01
CA PHE A 287 -0.66 4.26 19.28
C PHE A 287 -1.09 3.01 20.05
N LYS A 288 -1.29 1.92 19.30
CA LYS A 288 -1.41 0.55 19.82
C LYS A 288 -0.35 -0.32 19.13
N PHE A 289 0.12 -1.33 19.84
CA PHE A 289 1.06 -2.31 19.28
C PHE A 289 0.63 -3.72 19.67
N ALA A 290 0.21 -4.51 18.68
CA ALA A 290 -0.13 -5.91 18.82
C ALA A 290 1.05 -6.78 18.35
N SER A 291 1.69 -7.45 19.30
CA SER A 291 2.79 -8.41 19.04
C SER A 291 2.21 -9.81 18.93
N ILE A 292 2.47 -10.50 17.83
CA ILE A 292 2.03 -11.88 17.61
C ILE A 292 3.19 -12.82 17.87
N ALA A 293 3.17 -13.46 19.03
CA ALA A 293 4.23 -14.38 19.45
C ALA A 293 4.40 -15.53 18.44
N GLY A 294 5.64 -15.78 18.00
CA GLY A 294 5.97 -16.80 17.01
C GLY A 294 5.52 -16.50 15.58
N GLY A 295 4.81 -15.39 15.35
CA GLY A 295 4.35 -15.00 14.02
C GLY A 295 5.52 -14.64 13.10
N GLU A 296 5.53 -15.23 11.91
CA GLU A 296 6.41 -14.91 10.79
C GLU A 296 5.85 -13.74 9.97
N HIS A 297 6.51 -13.38 8.86
CA HIS A 297 6.02 -12.36 7.93
C HIS A 297 4.62 -12.72 7.41
N GLY A 298 3.66 -11.83 7.58
CA GLY A 298 2.25 -12.15 7.34
C GLY A 298 1.55 -12.83 8.52
N LEU A 299 2.20 -12.91 9.70
CA LEU A 299 1.75 -13.51 10.95
C LEU A 299 1.66 -15.04 10.94
N GLY A 300 2.05 -15.72 9.85
CA GLY A 300 2.03 -17.18 9.75
C GLY A 300 2.84 -17.82 10.89
N GLY A 301 2.36 -18.92 11.45
CA GLY A 301 2.99 -19.62 12.60
C GLY A 301 2.67 -19.04 13.97
N GLY A 302 2.08 -17.85 14.04
CA GLY A 302 1.56 -17.29 15.30
C GLY A 302 0.27 -17.97 15.77
N ASP A 303 -0.12 -17.73 17.02
CA ASP A 303 -1.39 -18.23 17.56
C ASP A 303 -2.58 -17.67 16.76
N PRO A 304 -3.45 -18.53 16.19
CA PRO A 304 -4.60 -18.08 15.41
C PRO A 304 -5.55 -17.16 16.18
N ALA A 305 -5.78 -17.42 17.48
CA ALA A 305 -6.66 -16.59 18.29
C ALA A 305 -6.06 -15.19 18.54
N ALA A 306 -4.74 -15.09 18.74
CA ALA A 306 -4.05 -13.81 18.85
C ALA A 306 -4.08 -13.02 17.53
N ILE A 307 -3.92 -13.72 16.40
CA ILE A 307 -4.04 -13.13 15.05
C ILE A 307 -5.46 -12.60 14.85
N ASP A 308 -6.50 -13.40 15.14
CA ASP A 308 -7.89 -12.98 15.02
C ASP A 308 -8.18 -11.74 15.87
N ARG A 309 -7.72 -11.75 17.12
CA ARG A 309 -7.85 -10.61 18.02
C ARG A 309 -7.18 -9.35 17.46
N ALA A 310 -5.96 -9.48 16.91
CA ALA A 310 -5.25 -8.32 16.37
C ALA A 310 -6.00 -7.67 15.19
N TYR A 311 -6.64 -8.44 14.32
CA TYR A 311 -7.47 -7.91 13.24
C TYR A 311 -8.76 -7.26 13.77
N LEU A 312 -9.44 -7.87 14.76
CA LEU A 312 -10.61 -7.28 15.41
C LEU A 312 -10.22 -5.95 16.11
N ASP A 313 -9.12 -5.94 16.83
CA ASP A 313 -8.61 -4.75 17.52
C ASP A 313 -8.22 -3.65 16.51
N ALA A 314 -7.73 -4.01 15.32
CA ALA A 314 -7.44 -3.08 14.24
C ALA A 314 -8.71 -2.40 13.72
N MET A 315 -9.77 -3.17 13.45
CA MET A 315 -11.05 -2.60 13.03
C MET A 315 -11.66 -1.73 14.12
N ALA A 316 -11.70 -2.21 15.37
CA ALA A 316 -12.19 -1.42 16.51
C ALA A 316 -11.39 -0.12 16.71
N PHE A 317 -10.06 -0.15 16.46
CA PHE A 317 -9.23 1.04 16.51
C PHE A 317 -9.59 2.03 15.39
N ILE A 318 -9.77 1.55 14.15
CA ILE A 318 -10.26 2.37 13.03
C ILE A 318 -11.62 2.99 13.41
N GLU A 319 -12.60 2.19 13.81
CA GLU A 319 -13.94 2.65 14.15
C GLU A 319 -13.91 3.73 15.23
N SER A 320 -13.08 3.55 16.29
CA SER A 320 -12.96 4.51 17.37
C SER A 320 -12.45 5.89 16.95
N LYS A 321 -11.76 5.99 15.81
CA LYS A 321 -11.18 7.23 15.26
C LYS A 321 -11.99 7.80 14.09
N MET A 322 -12.84 6.98 13.49
CA MET A 322 -13.63 7.34 12.31
C MET A 322 -15.06 7.79 12.66
N GLN A 323 -15.42 7.84 13.94
CA GLN A 323 -16.72 8.37 14.37
C GLN A 323 -16.83 9.88 14.10
N PRO A 324 -18.05 10.40 13.88
CA PRO A 324 -18.29 11.82 13.64
C PRO A 324 -17.77 12.72 14.73
#